data_60d2bf83ac362cdafe304bd48aa0013f
#
_entry.id   60d2bf83ac362cdafe304bd48aa0013f
#
_cell.length_a   1.000
_cell.length_b   1.000
_cell.length_c   1.000
_cell.angle_alpha   90.00
_cell.angle_beta   90.00
_cell.angle_gamma   90.00
#
_symmetry.space_group_name_H-M   'P 1'
#
loop_
_entity.id
_entity.type
_entity.pdbx_description
1 polymer ?
#
loop_
_entity_poly.entity_id
_entity_poly.type
_entity_poly.pdbx_seq_one_letter_code
_entity_poly.pdbx_strand_id
1 'polypeptide(L)'
;MPKIKLILFLFSLLPSLTYGSTILVLGDSFSAGYGMKTEEGWVHLLSQELEPEYRVINASISGDTTQGGLSRLPRLIELKNPDYVIIELGGNDGLRGQSLRSMQNNLDQMINLCIEKDIVPILFKMRIPPNYGKRYATAFEKVFTDLTLKHNTHAISFDFESLISVPDYIQPDGIHPTAKAQDMIKDVVKASIIHLIN
;
A
#
# COMPACT_ATOMS: atom_id res chain seq x y z
N MET A 1 37.64 0.78 -58.92
CA MET A 1 36.26 0.91 -58.43
C MET A 1 36.17 0.34 -57.00
N PRO A 2 35.96 1.11 -55.93
CA PRO A 2 35.88 0.59 -54.56
C PRO A 2 34.50 -0.05 -54.32
N LYS A 3 34.51 -1.27 -53.80
CA LYS A 3 33.29 -2.01 -53.40
C LYS A 3 32.80 -1.45 -52.04
N ILE A 4 31.66 -0.75 -52.03
CA ILE A 4 30.99 -0.31 -50.84
C ILE A 4 30.37 -1.54 -50.16
N LYS A 5 30.87 -1.88 -48.98
CA LYS A 5 30.23 -2.90 -48.10
C LYS A 5 29.07 -2.23 -47.36
N LEU A 6 27.85 -2.59 -47.72
CA LEU A 6 26.63 -2.19 -47.02
C LEU A 6 26.56 -2.98 -45.69
N ILE A 7 26.81 -2.29 -44.57
CA ILE A 7 26.61 -2.87 -43.23
C ILE A 7 25.14 -2.65 -42.86
N LEU A 8 24.34 -3.72 -42.92
CA LEU A 8 22.98 -3.71 -42.39
C LEU A 8 23.06 -3.71 -40.83
N PHE A 9 22.69 -2.59 -40.24
CA PHE A 9 22.45 -2.51 -38.78
C PHE A 9 21.08 -3.15 -38.48
N LEU A 10 21.10 -4.38 -38.00
CA LEU A 10 19.90 -5.02 -37.46
C LEU A 10 19.56 -4.35 -36.12
N PHE A 11 18.61 -3.43 -36.13
CA PHE A 11 18.02 -2.91 -34.89
C PHE A 11 17.14 -4.01 -34.27
N SER A 12 17.64 -4.73 -33.28
CA SER A 12 16.83 -5.65 -32.48
C SER A 12 15.85 -4.80 -31.66
N LEU A 13 14.60 -4.73 -32.07
CA LEU A 13 13.49 -4.27 -31.24
C LEU A 13 13.32 -5.27 -30.08
N LEU A 14 13.95 -4.99 -28.94
CA LEU A 14 13.59 -5.67 -27.69
C LEU A 14 12.17 -5.21 -27.33
N PRO A 15 11.22 -6.12 -27.10
CA PRO A 15 9.90 -5.74 -26.62
C PRO A 15 10.08 -5.05 -25.27
N SER A 16 9.70 -3.78 -25.21
CA SER A 16 9.54 -3.10 -23.93
C SER A 16 8.41 -3.83 -23.21
N LEU A 17 8.68 -4.41 -22.05
CA LEU A 17 7.64 -4.85 -21.12
C LEU A 17 6.89 -3.59 -20.67
N THR A 18 5.81 -3.26 -21.34
CA THR A 18 4.87 -2.25 -20.88
C THR A 18 3.97 -2.93 -19.86
N TYR A 19 4.20 -2.71 -18.56
CA TYR A 19 3.21 -3.00 -17.55
C TYR A 19 1.94 -2.21 -17.86
N GLY A 20 0.76 -2.83 -17.67
CA GLY A 20 -0.52 -2.17 -17.94
C GLY A 20 -0.74 -0.97 -17.03
N SER A 21 -0.71 -1.18 -15.72
CA SER A 21 -0.91 -0.12 -14.72
C SER A 21 0.01 -0.30 -13.51
N THR A 22 0.29 0.80 -12.81
CA THR A 22 1.18 0.81 -11.64
C THR A 22 0.41 1.04 -10.35
N ILE A 23 0.58 0.15 -9.38
CA ILE A 23 0.02 0.24 -8.03
C ILE A 23 1.16 0.58 -7.06
N LEU A 24 1.07 1.73 -6.39
CA LEU A 24 2.01 2.15 -5.35
C LEU A 24 1.42 1.82 -3.98
N VAL A 25 2.16 1.08 -3.15
CA VAL A 25 1.80 0.86 -1.74
C VAL A 25 2.59 1.84 -0.87
N LEU A 26 1.88 2.78 -0.27
CA LEU A 26 2.39 3.77 0.68
C LEU A 26 1.99 3.33 2.08
N GLY A 27 2.87 2.63 2.77
CA GLY A 27 2.55 2.00 4.06
C GLY A 27 3.64 2.14 5.11
N ASP A 28 3.41 1.47 6.22
CA ASP A 28 4.35 1.38 7.34
C ASP A 28 4.96 -0.02 7.48
N SER A 29 5.20 -0.49 8.70
CA SER A 29 5.82 -1.79 8.99
C SER A 29 4.97 -2.98 8.53
N PHE A 30 3.64 -2.83 8.48
CA PHE A 30 2.72 -3.88 8.04
C PHE A 30 2.92 -4.22 6.55
N SER A 31 3.15 -3.21 5.72
CA SER A 31 3.41 -3.38 4.28
C SER A 31 4.90 -3.51 3.95
N ALA A 32 5.80 -2.98 4.80
CA ALA A 32 7.25 -3.11 4.61
C ALA A 32 7.76 -4.53 4.90
N GLY A 33 6.97 -5.40 5.53
CA GLY A 33 7.40 -6.75 5.90
C GLY A 33 8.36 -6.75 7.08
N TYR A 34 8.05 -6.00 8.15
CA TYR A 34 8.90 -5.92 9.34
C TYR A 34 9.15 -7.29 9.95
N GLY A 35 10.42 -7.58 10.27
CA GLY A 35 10.84 -8.83 10.92
C GLY A 35 10.89 -10.06 10.01
N MET A 36 10.76 -9.89 8.68
CA MET A 36 10.84 -10.96 7.68
C MET A 36 11.66 -10.52 6.46
N LYS A 37 11.91 -11.45 5.54
CA LYS A 37 12.51 -11.11 4.25
C LYS A 37 11.50 -10.37 3.37
N THR A 38 11.97 -9.46 2.54
CA THR A 38 11.09 -8.67 1.65
C THR A 38 10.24 -9.56 0.75
N GLU A 39 10.79 -10.69 0.29
CA GLU A 39 10.14 -11.64 -0.60
C GLU A 39 8.98 -12.39 0.07
N GLU A 40 8.94 -12.41 1.40
CA GLU A 40 7.89 -13.06 2.18
C GLU A 40 6.70 -12.11 2.45
N GLY A 41 6.87 -10.79 2.24
CA GLY A 41 5.85 -9.79 2.53
C GLY A 41 4.71 -9.77 1.51
N TRP A 42 3.49 -9.48 1.97
CA TRP A 42 2.27 -9.50 1.15
C TRP A 42 2.35 -8.61 -0.10
N VAL A 43 3.08 -7.50 -0.06
CA VAL A 43 3.23 -6.62 -1.24
C VAL A 43 4.04 -7.29 -2.32
N HIS A 44 5.10 -8.02 -1.96
CA HIS A 44 5.89 -8.79 -2.92
C HIS A 44 5.08 -9.96 -3.50
N LEU A 45 4.37 -10.71 -2.65
CA LEU A 45 3.50 -11.80 -3.10
C LEU A 45 2.40 -11.30 -4.05
N LEU A 46 1.81 -10.15 -3.75
CA LEU A 46 0.83 -9.48 -4.62
C LEU A 46 1.46 -9.08 -5.96
N SER A 47 2.68 -8.53 -5.93
CA SER A 47 3.43 -8.18 -7.15
C SER A 47 3.60 -9.39 -8.07
N GLN A 48 4.08 -10.51 -7.52
CA GLN A 48 4.26 -11.74 -8.30
C GLN A 48 2.95 -12.27 -8.91
N GLU A 49 1.83 -12.11 -8.19
CA GLU A 49 0.54 -12.63 -8.65
C GLU A 49 -0.13 -11.74 -9.70
N LEU A 50 0.16 -10.45 -9.70
CA LEU A 50 -0.41 -9.47 -10.62
C LEU A 50 0.47 -9.19 -11.85
N GLU A 51 1.72 -9.67 -11.87
CA GLU A 51 2.58 -9.57 -13.06
C GLU A 51 2.12 -10.50 -14.18
N PRO A 52 2.27 -10.13 -15.46
CA PRO A 52 2.84 -8.86 -15.96
C PRO A 52 1.82 -7.72 -16.12
N GLU A 53 0.54 -7.95 -15.82
CA GLU A 53 -0.55 -7.00 -16.08
C GLU A 53 -0.41 -5.71 -15.24
N TYR A 54 0.08 -5.86 -14.01
CA TYR A 54 0.27 -4.72 -13.07
C TYR A 54 1.67 -4.72 -12.48
N ARG A 55 2.20 -3.53 -12.35
CA ARG A 55 3.43 -3.27 -11.60
C ARG A 55 3.10 -2.84 -10.18
N VAL A 56 3.39 -3.66 -9.17
CA VAL A 56 3.22 -3.28 -7.76
C VAL A 56 4.54 -2.78 -7.19
N ILE A 57 4.53 -1.58 -6.61
CA ILE A 57 5.70 -0.92 -6.03
C ILE A 57 5.48 -0.75 -4.53
N ASN A 58 6.33 -1.39 -3.71
CA ASN A 58 6.33 -1.18 -2.28
C ASN A 58 7.16 0.07 -1.93
N ALA A 59 6.50 1.12 -1.45
CA ALA A 59 7.14 2.33 -0.94
C ALA A 59 6.92 2.49 0.57
N SER A 60 6.67 1.40 1.28
CA SER A 60 6.41 1.38 2.72
C SER A 60 7.71 1.51 3.53
N ILE A 61 7.61 2.19 4.67
CA ILE A 61 8.73 2.42 5.60
C ILE A 61 8.29 2.06 7.01
N SER A 62 8.96 1.09 7.65
CA SER A 62 8.66 0.70 9.03
C SER A 62 8.69 1.88 9.98
N GLY A 63 7.63 2.01 10.81
CA GLY A 63 7.48 3.09 11.77
C GLY A 63 6.97 4.41 11.18
N ASP A 64 6.65 4.46 9.88
CA ASP A 64 6.14 5.67 9.24
C ASP A 64 4.76 6.07 9.78
N THR A 65 4.50 7.37 9.77
CA THR A 65 3.24 7.97 10.20
C THR A 65 2.52 8.60 9.01
N THR A 66 1.28 9.03 9.21
CA THR A 66 0.56 9.78 8.18
C THR A 66 1.29 11.04 7.76
N GLN A 67 2.01 11.72 8.68
CA GLN A 67 2.82 12.89 8.35
C GLN A 67 4.03 12.52 7.48
N GLY A 68 4.72 11.41 7.78
CA GLY A 68 5.84 10.92 6.98
C GLY A 68 5.39 10.54 5.58
N GLY A 69 4.31 9.76 5.45
CA GLY A 69 3.72 9.40 4.17
C GLY A 69 3.33 10.61 3.33
N LEU A 70 2.63 11.59 3.93
CA LEU A 70 2.24 12.83 3.25
C LEU A 70 3.46 13.60 2.70
N SER A 71 4.54 13.67 3.47
CA SER A 71 5.74 14.41 3.07
C SER A 71 6.45 13.81 1.86
N ARG A 72 6.40 12.49 1.68
CA ARG A 72 7.09 11.77 0.59
C ARG A 72 6.21 11.39 -0.61
N LEU A 73 4.88 11.40 -0.44
CA LEU A 73 3.95 11.03 -1.50
C LEU A 73 4.10 11.87 -2.78
N PRO A 74 4.25 13.22 -2.75
CA PRO A 74 4.41 14.01 -3.97
C PRO A 74 5.60 13.54 -4.82
N ARG A 75 6.74 13.29 -4.18
CA ARG A 75 7.94 12.82 -4.89
C ARG A 75 7.80 11.40 -5.41
N LEU A 76 7.09 10.53 -4.70
CA LEU A 76 6.80 9.18 -5.15
C LEU A 76 5.89 9.17 -6.38
N ILE A 77 4.87 10.01 -6.42
CA ILE A 77 3.98 10.18 -7.58
C ILE A 77 4.80 10.61 -8.80
N GLU A 78 5.65 11.63 -8.69
CA GLU A 78 6.51 12.09 -9.78
C GLU A 78 7.45 11.00 -10.31
N LEU A 79 8.06 10.22 -9.42
CA LEU A 79 9.07 9.22 -9.78
C LEU A 79 8.48 7.91 -10.32
N LYS A 80 7.30 7.52 -9.84
CA LYS A 80 6.72 6.20 -10.09
C LYS A 80 5.53 6.24 -11.05
N ASN A 81 4.93 7.42 -11.20
CA ASN A 81 3.75 7.65 -12.04
C ASN A 81 2.67 6.56 -11.83
N PRO A 82 2.16 6.40 -10.59
CA PRO A 82 1.21 5.34 -10.29
C PRO A 82 -0.18 5.68 -10.81
N ASP A 83 -0.94 4.66 -11.20
CA ASP A 83 -2.37 4.77 -11.51
C ASP A 83 -3.22 4.59 -10.24
N TYR A 84 -2.71 3.81 -9.28
CA TYR A 84 -3.35 3.51 -7.99
C TYR A 84 -2.37 3.73 -6.85
N VAL A 85 -2.85 4.27 -5.73
CA VAL A 85 -2.09 4.39 -4.48
C VAL A 85 -2.87 3.73 -3.34
N ILE A 86 -2.34 2.64 -2.79
CA ILE A 86 -2.83 2.05 -1.54
C ILE A 86 -2.18 2.81 -0.39
N ILE A 87 -2.99 3.51 0.41
CA ILE A 87 -2.55 4.26 1.58
C ILE A 87 -2.80 3.39 2.81
N GLU A 88 -1.74 2.74 3.31
CA GLU A 88 -1.73 1.88 4.49
C GLU A 88 -0.93 2.56 5.60
N LEU A 89 -1.49 3.61 6.18
CA LEU A 89 -0.88 4.46 7.22
C LEU A 89 -1.89 4.87 8.29
N GLY A 90 -1.37 5.27 9.44
CA GLY A 90 -2.15 5.71 10.59
C GLY A 90 -1.97 4.79 11.80
N GLY A 91 -1.54 3.54 11.61
CA GLY A 91 -1.26 2.61 12.70
C GLY A 91 -0.29 3.21 13.71
N ASN A 92 0.84 3.77 13.25
CA ASN A 92 1.83 4.41 14.12
C ASN A 92 1.33 5.69 14.78
N ASP A 93 0.47 6.48 14.11
CA ASP A 93 -0.18 7.65 14.73
C ASP A 93 -1.05 7.21 15.91
N GLY A 94 -1.88 6.17 15.71
CA GLY A 94 -2.75 5.60 16.73
C GLY A 94 -1.99 4.99 17.89
N LEU A 95 -1.01 4.13 17.62
CA LEU A 95 -0.20 3.45 18.66
C LEU A 95 0.61 4.44 19.52
N ARG A 96 1.03 5.56 18.95
CA ARG A 96 1.76 6.63 19.67
C ARG A 96 0.85 7.66 20.33
N GLY A 97 -0.48 7.49 20.23
CA GLY A 97 -1.45 8.42 20.82
C GLY A 97 -1.42 9.81 20.20
N GLN A 98 -1.04 9.92 18.93
CA GLN A 98 -1.02 11.21 18.22
C GLN A 98 -2.45 11.72 17.98
N SER A 99 -2.55 13.01 17.64
CA SER A 99 -3.84 13.64 17.38
C SER A 99 -4.57 12.96 16.21
N LEU A 100 -5.72 12.34 16.46
CA LEU A 100 -6.57 11.77 15.39
C LEU A 100 -7.00 12.81 14.37
N ARG A 101 -7.15 14.08 14.79
CA ARG A 101 -7.43 15.18 13.85
C ARG A 101 -6.26 15.44 12.90
N SER A 102 -5.03 15.40 13.40
CA SER A 102 -3.84 15.56 12.54
C SER A 102 -3.70 14.37 11.59
N MET A 103 -3.89 13.15 12.09
CA MET A 103 -3.92 11.93 11.28
C MET A 103 -4.97 12.03 10.16
N GLN A 104 -6.20 12.42 10.50
CA GLN A 104 -7.28 12.61 9.53
C GLN A 104 -6.93 13.65 8.48
N ASN A 105 -6.37 14.79 8.87
CA ASN A 105 -5.97 15.84 7.94
C ASN A 105 -4.86 15.39 6.98
N ASN A 106 -3.90 14.60 7.46
CA ASN A 106 -2.82 14.07 6.63
C ASN A 106 -3.35 13.07 5.60
N LEU A 107 -4.20 12.12 6.03
CA LEU A 107 -4.85 11.17 5.13
C LEU A 107 -5.73 11.88 4.11
N ASP A 108 -6.51 12.88 4.53
CA ASP A 108 -7.35 13.71 3.67
C ASP A 108 -6.53 14.40 2.56
N GLN A 109 -5.39 14.97 2.92
CA GLN A 109 -4.48 15.61 1.95
C GLN A 109 -3.86 14.61 0.98
N MET A 110 -3.48 13.40 1.45
CA MET A 110 -2.95 12.35 0.56
C MET A 110 -4.01 11.90 -0.46
N ILE A 111 -5.25 11.70 -0.01
CA ILE A 111 -6.37 11.32 -0.89
C ILE A 111 -6.62 12.42 -1.94
N ASN A 112 -6.71 13.70 -1.51
CA ASN A 112 -6.89 14.82 -2.42
C ASN A 112 -5.76 14.93 -3.45
N LEU A 113 -4.51 14.79 -3.01
CA LEU A 113 -3.35 14.82 -3.90
C LEU A 113 -3.42 13.73 -4.98
N CYS A 114 -3.86 12.52 -4.64
CA CYS A 114 -4.07 11.47 -5.62
C CYS A 114 -5.17 11.87 -6.62
N ILE A 115 -6.32 12.31 -6.14
CA ILE A 115 -7.46 12.72 -6.99
C ILE A 115 -7.06 13.87 -7.93
N GLU A 116 -6.35 14.88 -7.45
CA GLU A 116 -5.86 16.01 -8.24
C GLU A 116 -4.87 15.62 -9.35
N LYS A 117 -4.30 14.43 -9.25
CA LYS A 117 -3.36 13.85 -10.21
C LYS A 117 -3.96 12.72 -11.05
N ASP A 118 -5.28 12.56 -11.03
CA ASP A 118 -6.00 11.48 -11.71
C ASP A 118 -5.55 10.07 -11.27
N ILE A 119 -5.07 9.96 -10.03
CA ILE A 119 -4.65 8.69 -9.41
C ILE A 119 -5.78 8.18 -8.52
N VAL A 120 -6.09 6.90 -8.57
CA VAL A 120 -7.11 6.28 -7.73
C VAL A 120 -6.55 5.99 -6.33
N PRO A 121 -7.00 6.70 -5.27
CA PRO A 121 -6.60 6.38 -3.91
C PRO A 121 -7.42 5.20 -3.37
N ILE A 122 -6.74 4.28 -2.67
CA ILE A 122 -7.35 3.14 -2.00
C ILE A 122 -6.91 3.20 -0.53
N LEU A 123 -7.86 3.43 0.37
CA LEU A 123 -7.57 3.61 1.78
C LEU A 123 -7.60 2.28 2.52
N PHE A 124 -6.48 1.85 3.11
CA PHE A 124 -6.44 0.68 3.96
C PHE A 124 -6.93 1.05 5.37
N LYS A 125 -8.05 0.48 5.80
CA LYS A 125 -8.65 0.77 7.11
C LYS A 125 -7.85 0.10 8.22
N MET A 126 -7.08 0.89 8.95
CA MET A 126 -6.30 0.41 10.08
C MET A 126 -7.14 0.29 11.35
N ARG A 127 -6.71 -0.58 12.24
CA ARG A 127 -7.23 -0.74 13.60
C ARG A 127 -6.09 -0.65 14.61
N ILE A 128 -6.42 -0.32 15.83
CA ILE A 128 -5.50 -0.35 16.98
C ILE A 128 -5.99 -1.33 18.02
N PRO A 129 -5.08 -1.93 18.82
CA PRO A 129 -5.47 -2.88 19.83
C PRO A 129 -6.48 -2.31 20.84
N PRO A 130 -7.44 -3.12 21.32
CA PRO A 130 -8.52 -2.65 22.20
C PRO A 130 -8.05 -2.16 23.57
N ASN A 131 -6.84 -2.50 24.01
CA ASN A 131 -6.23 -2.04 25.26
C ASN A 131 -5.94 -0.52 25.27
N TYR A 132 -6.01 0.16 24.11
CA TYR A 132 -5.98 1.63 24.02
C TYR A 132 -7.30 2.30 24.48
N GLY A 133 -8.31 1.50 24.82
CA GLY A 133 -9.62 1.92 25.28
C GLY A 133 -10.64 2.07 24.15
N LYS A 134 -11.83 1.52 24.36
CA LYS A 134 -12.90 1.45 23.36
C LYS A 134 -13.21 2.79 22.70
N ARG A 135 -13.28 3.88 23.48
CA ARG A 135 -13.61 5.22 22.95
C ARG A 135 -12.56 5.69 21.92
N TYR A 136 -11.28 5.49 22.24
CA TYR A 136 -10.20 5.90 21.36
C TYR A 136 -10.12 5.00 20.11
N ALA A 137 -10.22 3.68 20.27
CA ALA A 137 -10.22 2.74 19.15
C ALA A 137 -11.37 3.02 18.18
N THR A 138 -12.60 3.24 18.70
CA THR A 138 -13.75 3.62 17.85
C THR A 138 -13.53 4.95 17.13
N ALA A 139 -12.97 5.95 17.82
CA ALA A 139 -12.68 7.25 17.18
C ALA A 139 -11.59 7.14 16.11
N PHE A 140 -10.58 6.29 16.35
CA PHE A 140 -9.53 5.99 15.37
C PHE A 140 -10.10 5.34 14.10
N GLU A 141 -10.86 4.27 14.23
CA GLU A 141 -11.48 3.58 13.09
C GLU A 141 -12.46 4.47 12.32
N LYS A 142 -13.16 5.35 13.04
CA LYS A 142 -14.10 6.31 12.44
C LYS A 142 -13.40 7.27 11.45
N VAL A 143 -12.12 7.63 11.66
CA VAL A 143 -11.37 8.48 10.74
C VAL A 143 -11.36 7.89 9.33
N PHE A 144 -11.06 6.59 9.21
CA PHE A 144 -11.02 5.93 7.91
C PHE A 144 -12.40 5.83 7.26
N THR A 145 -13.44 5.57 8.05
CA THR A 145 -14.82 5.51 7.56
C THR A 145 -15.29 6.87 7.07
N ASP A 146 -15.04 7.94 7.83
CA ASP A 146 -15.41 9.30 7.48
C ASP A 146 -14.71 9.75 6.18
N LEU A 147 -13.41 9.45 6.02
CA LEU A 147 -12.67 9.79 4.82
C LEU A 147 -13.13 8.99 3.59
N THR A 148 -13.41 7.70 3.77
CA THR A 148 -13.97 6.87 2.69
C THR A 148 -15.28 7.44 2.17
N LEU A 149 -16.18 7.84 3.08
CA LEU A 149 -17.47 8.46 2.72
C LEU A 149 -17.30 9.85 2.11
N LYS A 150 -16.44 10.69 2.69
CA LYS A 150 -16.19 12.07 2.24
C LYS A 150 -15.72 12.13 0.79
N HIS A 151 -14.79 11.25 0.43
CA HIS A 151 -14.17 11.24 -0.90
C HIS A 151 -14.80 10.24 -1.87
N ASN A 152 -15.79 9.46 -1.42
CA ASN A 152 -16.32 8.32 -2.17
C ASN A 152 -15.19 7.45 -2.74
N THR A 153 -14.16 7.23 -1.91
CA THR A 153 -12.97 6.49 -2.32
C THR A 153 -13.09 5.00 -1.97
N HIS A 154 -12.27 4.19 -2.62
CA HIS A 154 -12.20 2.76 -2.33
C HIS A 154 -11.49 2.50 -1.00
N ALA A 155 -11.88 1.41 -0.32
CA ALA A 155 -11.26 1.04 0.94
C ALA A 155 -11.03 -0.47 1.05
N ILE A 156 -9.88 -0.85 1.58
CA ILE A 156 -9.57 -2.20 2.00
C ILE A 156 -9.98 -2.33 3.47
N SER A 157 -10.93 -3.22 3.74
CA SER A 157 -11.32 -3.58 5.11
C SER A 157 -10.68 -4.91 5.48
N PHE A 158 -9.71 -4.87 6.39
CA PHE A 158 -8.99 -6.06 6.84
C PHE A 158 -9.48 -6.49 8.23
N ASP A 159 -9.79 -7.79 8.38
CA ASP A 159 -10.18 -8.36 9.65
C ASP A 159 -8.95 -8.78 10.46
N PHE A 160 -8.43 -7.85 11.26
CA PHE A 160 -7.30 -8.10 12.15
C PHE A 160 -7.59 -9.15 13.24
N GLU A 161 -8.86 -9.33 13.63
CA GLU A 161 -9.24 -10.33 14.65
C GLU A 161 -9.07 -11.74 14.09
N SER A 162 -9.48 -11.96 12.84
CA SER A 162 -9.21 -13.23 12.14
C SER A 162 -7.70 -13.51 12.06
N LEU A 163 -6.89 -12.50 11.79
CA LEU A 163 -5.43 -12.65 11.75
C LEU A 163 -4.86 -13.06 13.11
N ILE A 164 -5.26 -12.37 14.20
CA ILE A 164 -4.78 -12.63 15.56
C ILE A 164 -5.24 -14.00 16.08
N SER A 165 -6.38 -14.51 15.61
CA SER A 165 -6.95 -15.79 16.05
C SER A 165 -6.18 -17.03 15.52
N VAL A 166 -5.35 -16.86 14.49
CA VAL A 166 -4.57 -17.98 13.92
C VAL A 166 -3.22 -18.09 14.65
N PRO A 167 -2.89 -19.29 15.21
CA PRO A 167 -1.59 -19.52 15.83
C PRO A 167 -0.42 -19.17 14.91
N ASP A 168 0.62 -18.54 15.45
CA ASP A 168 1.86 -18.16 14.76
C ASP A 168 1.68 -17.09 13.66
N TYR A 169 0.52 -16.45 13.53
CA TYR A 169 0.34 -15.38 12.54
C TYR A 169 0.81 -14.02 13.03
N ILE A 170 0.95 -13.84 14.35
CA ILE A 170 1.47 -12.61 14.95
C ILE A 170 2.84 -12.87 15.58
N GLN A 171 3.77 -11.96 15.38
CA GLN A 171 5.10 -12.00 15.98
C GLN A 171 5.02 -11.85 17.51
N PRO A 172 6.10 -12.19 18.26
CA PRO A 172 6.11 -12.08 19.72
C PRO A 172 5.87 -10.66 20.24
N ASP A 173 5.99 -9.63 19.43
CA ASP A 173 5.67 -8.24 19.79
C ASP A 173 4.17 -7.95 19.88
N GLY A 174 3.33 -8.88 19.45
CA GLY A 174 1.86 -8.76 19.51
C GLY A 174 1.25 -7.77 18.52
N ILE A 175 2.02 -7.28 17.55
CA ILE A 175 1.62 -6.22 16.60
C ILE A 175 1.81 -6.67 15.15
N HIS A 176 3.00 -7.16 14.81
CA HIS A 176 3.36 -7.41 13.42
C HIS A 176 3.00 -8.84 12.99
N PRO A 177 2.44 -9.00 11.79
CA PRO A 177 2.21 -10.33 11.22
C PRO A 177 3.53 -11.06 10.94
N THR A 178 3.50 -12.39 11.02
CA THR A 178 4.62 -13.25 10.59
C THR A 178 4.58 -13.49 9.08
N ALA A 179 5.63 -14.11 8.55
CA ALA A 179 5.68 -14.58 7.16
C ALA A 179 4.51 -15.54 6.82
N LYS A 180 4.07 -16.36 7.78
CA LYS A 180 2.94 -17.29 7.60
C LYS A 180 1.61 -16.59 7.34
N ALA A 181 1.46 -15.35 7.78
CA ALA A 181 0.23 -14.58 7.64
C ALA A 181 0.13 -13.83 6.30
N GLN A 182 1.24 -13.70 5.56
CA GLN A 182 1.33 -12.77 4.43
C GLN A 182 0.46 -13.18 3.24
N ASP A 183 0.28 -14.47 2.98
CA ASP A 183 -0.63 -14.94 1.94
C ASP A 183 -2.08 -14.55 2.23
N MET A 184 -2.54 -14.71 3.48
CA MET A 184 -3.88 -14.28 3.89
C MET A 184 -4.07 -12.76 3.69
N ILE A 185 -3.07 -11.96 4.05
CA ILE A 185 -3.13 -10.50 3.87
C ILE A 185 -3.18 -10.17 2.37
N LYS A 186 -2.32 -10.76 1.57
CA LYS A 186 -2.29 -10.60 0.11
C LYS A 186 -3.65 -10.94 -0.51
N ASP A 187 -4.25 -12.06 -0.13
CA ASP A 187 -5.54 -12.51 -0.69
C ASP A 187 -6.67 -11.53 -0.39
N VAL A 188 -6.74 -11.01 0.84
CA VAL A 188 -7.73 -9.99 1.22
C VAL A 188 -7.52 -8.69 0.44
N VAL A 189 -6.26 -8.23 0.32
CA VAL A 189 -5.94 -7.03 -0.45
C VAL A 189 -6.31 -7.22 -1.92
N LYS A 190 -5.89 -8.32 -2.54
CA LYS A 190 -6.22 -8.63 -3.93
C LYS A 190 -7.72 -8.67 -4.17
N ALA A 191 -8.48 -9.39 -3.34
CA ALA A 191 -9.94 -9.48 -3.45
C ALA A 191 -10.61 -8.10 -3.35
N SER A 192 -10.03 -7.20 -2.53
CA SER A 192 -10.56 -5.85 -2.35
C SER A 192 -10.30 -4.91 -3.53
N ILE A 193 -9.24 -5.13 -4.32
CA ILE A 193 -8.83 -4.22 -5.40
C ILE A 193 -9.08 -4.77 -6.81
N ILE A 194 -9.22 -6.07 -6.99
CA ILE A 194 -9.25 -6.68 -8.32
C ILE A 194 -10.35 -6.13 -9.24
N HIS A 195 -11.49 -5.76 -8.67
CA HIS A 195 -12.61 -5.17 -9.42
C HIS A 195 -12.41 -3.70 -9.79
N LEU A 196 -11.38 -3.04 -9.22
CA LEU A 196 -11.04 -1.66 -9.51
C LEU A 196 -9.98 -1.54 -10.60
N ILE A 197 -9.13 -2.55 -10.68
CA ILE A 197 -7.97 -2.54 -11.56
C ILE A 197 -8.19 -3.28 -12.89
N ASN A 198 -9.30 -4.03 -13.02
CA ASN A 198 -9.69 -4.77 -14.25
C ASN A 198 -10.51 -3.95 -15.23
#